data_713277bdaba7adf328c3ab7a6188c3fb
#
_entry.id   713277bdaba7adf328c3ab7a6188c3fb
#
_cell.length_a   1.000
_cell.length_b   1.000
_cell.length_c   1.000
_cell.angle_alpha   90.00
_cell.angle_beta   90.00
_cell.angle_gamma   90.00
#
_symmetry.space_group_name_H-M   'P 1'
#
loop_
_entity.id
_entity.type
_entity.pdbx_description
1 polymer ?
#
loop_
_entity_poly.entity_id
_entity_poly.type
_entity_poly.pdbx_seq_one_letter_code
_entity_poly.pdbx_strand_id
1 'polypeptide(L)' 'MKLKEYIAGLNAFVKENPKARNFDVIYSRDDEGNGFQGVYFSPTLGQWDGDYEFDDAGTKPNAVCIN' A
#
# COMPACT_ATOMS: atom_id res chain seq x y z
N MET A 1 4.43 -9.04 4.20
CA MET A 1 5.41 -8.24 3.44
C MET A 1 5.80 -7.02 4.24
N LYS A 2 7.07 -6.72 4.32
CA LYS A 2 7.53 -5.51 4.99
C LYS A 2 7.58 -4.35 4.00
N LEU A 3 7.43 -3.13 4.51
CA LEU A 3 7.44 -1.94 3.64
C LEU A 3 8.70 -1.86 2.78
N LYS A 4 9.86 -2.19 3.34
CA LYS A 4 11.12 -2.16 2.58
C LYS A 4 11.10 -3.12 1.39
N GLU A 5 10.45 -4.27 1.55
CA GLU A 5 10.31 -5.23 0.46
C GLU A 5 9.36 -4.72 -0.61
N TYR A 6 8.30 -4.06 -0.19
CA TYR A 6 7.34 -3.48 -1.11
C TYR A 6 7.98 -2.36 -1.94
N ILE A 7 8.76 -1.50 -1.29
CA ILE A 7 9.48 -0.43 -2.00
C ILE A 7 10.47 -1.01 -3.01
N ALA A 8 11.23 -2.03 -2.62
CA ALA A 8 12.17 -2.68 -3.53
C ALA A 8 11.47 -3.30 -4.73
N GLY A 9 10.31 -3.93 -4.48
CA GLY A 9 9.50 -4.50 -5.56
C GLY A 9 8.99 -3.45 -6.53
N LEU A 10 8.53 -2.32 -6.00
CA LEU A 10 8.06 -1.22 -6.84
C LEU A 10 9.20 -0.63 -7.68
N ASN A 11 10.37 -0.47 -7.09
CA ASN A 11 11.53 0.04 -7.83
C ASN A 11 11.93 -0.91 -8.96
N ALA A 12 11.94 -2.21 -8.70
CA ALA A 12 12.25 -3.21 -9.73
C ALA A 12 11.19 -3.18 -10.85
N PHE A 13 9.92 -3.06 -10.47
CA PHE A 13 8.84 -3.00 -11.45
C PHE A 13 8.98 -1.79 -12.37
N VAL A 14 9.26 -0.61 -11.81
CA VAL A 14 9.41 0.62 -12.59
C VAL A 14 10.62 0.52 -13.51
N LYS A 15 11.69 -0.12 -13.05
CA LYS A 15 12.89 -0.32 -13.87
C LYS A 15 12.59 -1.15 -15.12
N GLU A 16 11.74 -2.17 -14.98
CA GLU A 16 11.34 -3.02 -16.10
C GLU A 16 10.24 -2.37 -16.94
N ASN A 17 9.44 -1.49 -16.34
CA ASN A 17 8.30 -0.85 -16.98
C ASN A 17 8.34 0.66 -16.78
N PRO A 18 9.32 1.36 -17.37
CA PRO A 18 9.54 2.79 -17.06
C PRO A 18 8.36 3.69 -17.40
N LYS A 19 7.53 3.32 -18.37
CA LYS A 19 6.35 4.11 -18.71
C LYS A 19 5.27 4.06 -17.63
N ALA A 20 5.31 3.03 -16.79
CA ALA A 20 4.30 2.84 -15.75
C ALA A 20 4.37 3.90 -14.64
N ARG A 21 5.45 4.67 -14.57
CA ARG A 21 5.57 5.76 -13.58
C ARG A 21 4.47 6.80 -13.71
N ASN A 22 3.88 6.93 -14.89
CA ASN A 22 2.84 7.91 -15.15
C ASN A 22 1.44 7.30 -15.16
N PHE A 23 1.33 6.01 -14.86
CA PHE A 23 0.04 5.33 -14.81
C PHE A 23 -0.58 5.48 -13.43
N ASP A 24 -1.90 5.43 -13.38
CA ASP A 24 -2.62 5.44 -12.11
C ASP A 24 -2.35 4.18 -11.32
N VAL A 25 -2.29 4.32 -10.01
CA VAL A 25 -2.16 3.17 -9.12
C VAL A 25 -3.56 2.76 -8.67
N ILE A 26 -3.89 1.50 -8.86
CA ILE A 26 -5.14 0.92 -8.38
C ILE A 26 -4.80 -0.30 -7.53
N TYR A 27 -5.79 -0.76 -6.75
CA TYR A 27 -5.62 -2.00 -5.99
C TYR A 27 -6.88 -2.86 -6.13
N SER A 28 -6.69 -4.17 -6.02
CA SER A 28 -7.81 -5.11 -5.97
C SER A 28 -8.36 -5.17 -4.54
N ARG A 29 -9.68 -5.10 -4.41
CA ARG A 29 -10.34 -5.13 -3.10
C ARG A 29 -10.44 -6.54 -2.52
N ASP A 30 -10.22 -7.56 -3.35
CA ASP A 30 -10.24 -8.94 -2.90
C ASP A 30 -9.19 -9.76 -3.64
N ASP A 31 -8.96 -10.98 -3.18
CA ASP A 31 -7.96 -11.86 -3.75
C ASP A 31 -8.31 -12.36 -5.14
N GLU A 32 -9.58 -12.29 -5.51
CA GLU A 32 -10.06 -12.80 -6.80
C GLU A 32 -10.11 -11.75 -7.89
N GLY A 33 -9.87 -10.50 -7.55
CA GLY A 33 -9.87 -9.43 -8.51
C GLY A 33 -11.26 -9.06 -9.01
N ASN A 34 -12.28 -9.19 -8.16
CA ASN A 34 -13.66 -8.87 -8.52
C ASN A 34 -13.98 -7.38 -8.42
N GLY A 35 -13.11 -6.58 -7.83
CA GLY A 35 -13.31 -5.15 -7.74
C GLY A 35 -12.00 -4.42 -7.58
N PHE A 36 -11.91 -3.23 -8.17
CA PHE A 36 -10.70 -2.42 -8.15
C PHE A 36 -11.03 -1.01 -7.68
N GLN A 37 -10.07 -0.36 -7.02
CA GLN A 37 -10.20 1.02 -6.61
C GLN A 37 -8.88 1.74 -6.81
N GLY A 38 -8.96 3.07 -7.02
CA GLY A 38 -7.78 3.89 -7.12
C GLY A 38 -7.12 4.14 -5.78
N VAL A 39 -5.85 4.43 -5.82
CA VAL A 39 -5.10 4.87 -4.65
C VAL A 39 -5.00 6.39 -4.72
N TYR A 40 -5.60 7.08 -3.74
CA TYR A 40 -5.69 8.54 -3.76
C TYR A 40 -4.96 9.22 -2.61
N PHE A 41 -4.58 8.45 -1.59
CA PHE A 41 -4.06 9.03 -0.36
C PHE A 41 -2.64 8.58 -0.09
N SER A 42 -1.90 9.42 0.61
CA SER A 42 -0.59 9.04 1.12
C SER A 42 -0.75 7.95 2.18
N PRO A 43 0.26 7.10 2.35
CA PRO A 43 0.20 6.06 3.36
C PRO A 43 0.02 6.62 4.77
N THR A 44 -0.61 5.85 5.63
CA THR A 44 -0.79 6.18 7.03
C THR A 44 -0.20 5.11 7.92
N LEU A 45 0.17 5.51 9.15
CA LEU A 45 0.61 4.57 10.17
C LEU A 45 -0.57 4.12 11.01
N GLY A 46 -0.51 2.89 11.48
CA GLY A 46 -1.55 2.38 12.35
C GLY A 46 -1.19 1.03 12.93
N GLN A 47 -2.15 0.42 13.61
CA GLN A 47 -2.02 -0.91 14.19
C GLN A 47 -2.84 -1.91 13.40
N TRP A 48 -2.28 -3.06 13.18
CA TRP A 48 -2.91 -4.15 12.46
C TRP A 48 -2.80 -5.43 13.29
N ASP A 49 -3.96 -5.98 13.63
CA ASP A 49 -4.05 -7.27 14.33
C ASP A 49 -5.22 -8.12 13.81
N GLY A 50 -5.63 -7.86 12.60
CA GLY A 50 -6.87 -8.38 12.00
C GLY A 50 -7.80 -7.24 11.64
N ASP A 51 -7.75 -6.16 12.40
CA ASP A 51 -8.40 -4.90 12.10
C ASP A 51 -7.35 -3.80 12.10
N TYR A 52 -7.59 -2.78 11.30
CA TYR A 52 -6.67 -1.64 11.21
C TYR A 52 -7.23 -0.47 12.03
N GLU A 53 -6.38 0.07 12.92
CA GLU A 53 -6.70 1.29 13.64
C GLU A 53 -5.66 2.35 13.31
N PHE A 54 -6.15 3.50 12.87
CA PHE A 54 -5.32 4.64 12.58
C PHE A 54 -4.60 5.11 13.85
N ASP A 55 -3.31 5.41 13.73
CA ASP A 55 -2.52 5.88 14.87
C ASP A 55 -2.71 7.38 15.03
N ASP A 56 -3.46 7.78 16.05
CA ASP A 56 -3.77 9.19 16.31
C ASP A 56 -3.07 9.75 17.55
N ALA A 57 -2.12 9.07 18.09
CA ALA A 57 -1.22 9.51 19.14
C ALA A 57 -1.17 8.53 20.31
N GLY A 58 0.00 8.05 20.61
CA GLY A 58 0.26 7.29 21.82
C GLY A 58 0.18 5.79 21.68
N THR A 59 -0.23 5.27 20.53
CA THR A 59 -0.14 3.84 20.23
C THR A 59 1.18 3.53 19.54
N LYS A 60 1.58 2.27 19.53
CA LYS A 60 2.77 1.84 18.80
C LYS A 60 2.34 1.28 17.46
N PRO A 61 2.56 2.01 16.38
CA PRO A 61 2.17 1.51 15.07
C PRO A 61 3.03 0.30 14.67
N ASN A 62 2.40 -0.65 14.02
CA ASN A 62 3.09 -1.83 13.49
C ASN A 62 2.79 -2.05 12.01
N ALA A 63 2.03 -1.16 11.39
CA ALA A 63 1.59 -1.35 10.02
C ALA A 63 1.53 -0.02 9.27
N VAL A 64 1.61 -0.14 7.96
CA VAL A 64 1.41 0.98 7.04
C VAL A 64 0.22 0.63 6.16
N CYS A 65 -0.76 1.50 6.13
CA CYS A 65 -1.88 1.36 5.20
C CYS A 65 -1.58 2.21 3.96
N ILE A 66 -1.61 1.60 2.78
CA ILE A 66 -1.24 2.28 1.55
C ILE A 66 -2.41 3.03 0.90
N ASN A 67 -3.57 3.01 1.50
CA ASN A 67 -4.70 3.80 1.00
C ASN A 67 -5.58 4.26 2.17
#